data_4223b669306794f6f1816b074d389ad4
#
_entry.id   4223b669306794f6f1816b074d389ad4
#
_cell.length_a   1.000
_cell.length_b   1.000
_cell.length_c   1.000
_cell.angle_alpha   90.00
_cell.angle_beta   90.00
_cell.angle_gamma   90.00
#
_symmetry.space_group_name_H-M   'P 1'
#
loop_
_entity.id
_entity.type
_entity.pdbx_description
1 polymer ?
#
loop_
_entity_poly.entity_id
_entity_poly.type
_entity_poly.pdbx_seq_one_letter_code
_entity_poly.pdbx_strand_id
1 'polypeptide(L)'
;MEIAAASHGDAGMVTTAGPNDVPLRVLANNHRGAVVTAGSSRPRPGILLDRDGTIIVDHGHVGSIEGVGFIEGAPEAIARFNQAGIPVAVLTNQAGVAKGLYGIDDVTRVHHHIAELLAERGAHIDLFLYCPYHPAGVVEAFTRTSEDRKPRPGMAKAAEAALNLDLSASWVVGDRPEDISLAEAVGASAIYLGTGDFKRPGVWSYPSLLAAAPFILERIAI
;
A
#
# COMPACT_ATOMS: atom_id res chain seq x y z
N MET A 1 12.81 -18.02 13.34
CA MET A 1 12.51 -16.61 13.10
C MET A 1 11.47 -16.21 14.13
N GLU A 2 11.92 -15.57 15.18
CA GLU A 2 11.12 -15.30 16.39
C GLU A 2 10.51 -13.91 16.26
N ILE A 3 9.17 -13.83 16.31
CA ILE A 3 8.44 -12.57 16.35
C ILE A 3 8.23 -12.23 17.84
N ALA A 4 8.94 -11.23 18.32
CA ALA A 4 8.75 -10.72 19.68
C ALA A 4 7.47 -9.90 19.75
N ALA A 5 6.51 -10.31 20.58
CA ALA A 5 5.30 -9.56 20.90
C ALA A 5 5.67 -8.45 21.91
N ALA A 6 5.45 -7.18 21.54
CA ALA A 6 5.52 -6.05 22.43
C ALA A 6 4.13 -5.69 22.97
N SER A 7 4.06 -5.47 24.29
CA SER A 7 2.86 -5.21 25.06
C SER A 7 2.46 -3.72 25.01
N HIS A 8 1.14 -3.48 24.90
CA HIS A 8 0.39 -2.25 25.23
C HIS A 8 0.88 -0.90 24.65
N GLY A 9 0.19 -0.41 23.63
CA GLY A 9 0.04 1.03 23.35
C GLY A 9 0.78 1.60 22.15
N ASP A 10 1.65 0.85 21.47
CA ASP A 10 2.34 1.32 20.27
C ASP A 10 1.98 0.47 19.05
N ALA A 11 1.73 1.13 17.91
CA ALA A 11 1.56 0.46 16.63
C ALA A 11 2.81 -0.40 16.34
N GLY A 12 2.63 -1.73 16.36
CA GLY A 12 3.73 -2.68 16.21
C GLY A 12 4.43 -2.53 14.87
N MET A 13 5.72 -2.23 14.89
CA MET A 13 6.57 -2.13 13.71
C MET A 13 7.19 -3.50 13.42
N VAL A 14 6.81 -4.12 12.30
CA VAL A 14 7.46 -5.35 11.80
C VAL A 14 8.54 -4.96 10.80
N THR A 15 9.78 -5.33 11.07
CA THR A 15 10.91 -5.10 10.18
C THR A 15 11.37 -6.42 9.56
N THR A 16 11.39 -6.51 8.23
CA THR A 16 12.09 -7.58 7.51
C THR A 16 13.34 -6.99 6.89
N ALA A 17 14.52 -7.34 7.40
CA ALA A 17 15.80 -6.86 6.88
C ALA A 17 16.61 -8.00 6.26
N GLY A 18 17.12 -7.80 5.05
CA GLY A 18 18.30 -8.49 4.57
C GLY A 18 19.57 -7.86 5.16
N PRO A 19 20.73 -8.52 5.09
CA PRO A 19 21.95 -8.13 5.82
C PRO A 19 22.54 -6.75 5.44
N ASN A 20 21.98 -6.02 4.49
CA ASN A 20 22.39 -4.67 4.07
C ASN A 20 21.21 -3.73 3.76
N ASP A 21 19.98 -4.08 4.14
CA ASP A 21 18.79 -3.29 3.85
C ASP A 21 18.34 -2.49 5.07
N VAL A 22 18.07 -1.20 4.86
CA VAL A 22 17.19 -0.45 5.77
C VAL A 22 15.85 -1.15 5.69
N PRO A 23 15.30 -1.65 6.81
CA PRO A 23 14.09 -2.47 6.77
C PRO A 23 12.92 -1.69 6.18
N LEU A 24 12.14 -2.35 5.32
CA LEU A 24 10.80 -1.92 4.96
C LEU A 24 10.05 -1.65 6.27
N ARG A 25 9.73 -0.38 6.56
CA ARG A 25 8.99 -0.04 7.76
C ARG A 25 7.51 -0.31 7.51
N VAL A 26 6.98 -1.21 8.28
CA VAL A 26 5.60 -1.66 8.26
C VAL A 26 4.87 -0.99 9.41
N LEU A 27 3.82 -0.23 9.13
CA LEU A 27 2.87 0.21 10.13
C LEU A 27 1.63 -0.69 10.04
N ALA A 28 1.46 -1.57 11.01
CA ALA A 28 0.21 -2.32 11.16
C ALA A 28 -0.70 -1.53 12.10
N ASN A 29 -1.89 -1.12 11.62
CA ASN A 29 -2.89 -0.48 12.45
C ASN A 29 -3.66 -1.53 13.26
N ASN A 30 -3.27 -1.73 14.55
CA ASN A 30 -3.98 -2.60 15.50
C ASN A 30 -5.20 -1.90 16.11
N HIS A 31 -6.17 -1.44 15.33
CA HIS A 31 -7.44 -0.93 15.89
C HIS A 31 -8.53 -1.99 16.15
N ARG A 32 -8.30 -3.22 15.80
CA ARG A 32 -8.99 -4.41 16.37
C ARG A 32 -7.97 -5.52 16.36
N GLY A 33 -7.74 -6.15 17.51
CA GLY A 33 -6.82 -7.28 17.67
C GLY A 33 -7.06 -8.38 16.64
N ALA A 34 -6.66 -8.13 15.41
CA ALA A 34 -6.38 -9.18 14.48
C ALA A 34 -5.11 -9.84 14.99
N VAL A 35 -5.29 -10.72 15.97
CA VAL A 35 -4.35 -11.80 16.23
C VAL A 35 -4.16 -12.44 14.86
N VAL A 36 -3.00 -12.21 14.23
CA VAL A 36 -2.52 -13.10 13.18
C VAL A 36 -2.28 -14.41 13.91
N THR A 37 -3.35 -15.16 14.11
CA THR A 37 -3.26 -16.56 14.52
C THR A 37 -2.57 -17.24 13.36
N ALA A 38 -1.34 -17.67 13.59
CA ALA A 38 -0.63 -18.63 12.75
C ALA A 38 -1.41 -19.97 12.82
N GLY A 39 -2.56 -20.00 12.19
CA GLY A 39 -3.47 -21.14 12.10
C GLY A 39 -4.06 -21.12 10.70
N SER A 40 -3.64 -22.05 9.88
CA SER A 40 -4.14 -22.60 8.61
C SER A 40 -5.44 -22.04 7.99
N SER A 41 -5.62 -20.72 7.97
CA SER A 41 -6.62 -20.09 7.10
C SER A 41 -6.06 -20.09 5.67
N ARG A 42 -6.88 -20.45 4.68
CA ARG A 42 -6.48 -20.32 3.28
C ARG A 42 -6.11 -18.87 2.99
N PRO A 43 -5.11 -18.63 2.12
CA PRO A 43 -4.83 -17.28 1.62
C PRO A 43 -6.12 -16.65 1.06
N ARG A 44 -6.29 -15.35 1.27
CA ARG A 44 -7.49 -14.61 0.88
C ARG A 44 -7.14 -13.46 -0.05
N PRO A 45 -8.07 -13.03 -0.93
CA PRO A 45 -7.84 -11.87 -1.76
C PRO A 45 -7.62 -10.61 -0.91
N GLY A 46 -6.86 -9.64 -1.44
CA GLY A 46 -6.63 -8.34 -0.83
C GLY A 46 -6.65 -7.21 -1.86
N ILE A 47 -6.70 -5.97 -1.36
CA ILE A 47 -6.59 -4.77 -2.16
C ILE A 47 -5.23 -4.13 -1.89
N LEU A 48 -4.43 -3.96 -2.93
CA LEU A 48 -3.12 -3.31 -2.91
C LEU A 48 -3.26 -1.95 -3.57
N LEU A 49 -3.19 -0.87 -2.80
CA LEU A 49 -3.40 0.49 -3.27
C LEU A 49 -2.07 1.24 -3.40
N ASP A 50 -1.88 2.01 -4.46
CA ASP A 50 -0.92 3.11 -4.38
C ASP A 50 -1.43 4.17 -3.41
N ARG A 51 -0.57 5.09 -2.98
CA ARG A 51 -0.88 6.16 -2.05
C ARG A 51 -1.17 7.48 -2.78
N ASP A 52 -0.14 8.02 -3.43
CA ASP A 52 -0.18 9.33 -4.08
C ASP A 52 -0.91 9.22 -5.43
N GLY A 53 -1.96 10.01 -5.68
CA GLY A 53 -2.81 9.90 -6.86
C GLY A 53 -3.90 8.81 -6.79
N THR A 54 -3.93 8.02 -5.72
CA THR A 54 -4.90 6.94 -5.50
C THR A 54 -5.75 7.16 -4.25
N ILE A 55 -5.12 7.38 -3.10
CA ILE A 55 -5.78 7.66 -1.81
C ILE A 55 -5.73 9.15 -1.50
N ILE A 56 -4.57 9.76 -1.67
CA ILE A 56 -4.34 11.18 -1.45
C ILE A 56 -3.94 11.89 -2.74
N VAL A 57 -4.20 13.18 -2.79
CA VAL A 57 -3.83 14.02 -3.93
C VAL A 57 -2.30 14.02 -4.09
N ASP A 58 -1.82 13.75 -5.30
CA ASP A 58 -0.39 13.83 -5.62
C ASP A 58 0.00 15.27 -5.98
N HIS A 59 0.76 15.90 -5.11
CA HIS A 59 1.36 17.23 -5.33
C HIS A 59 2.83 17.13 -5.78
N GLY A 60 3.29 15.93 -6.16
CA GLY A 60 4.69 15.65 -6.49
C GLY A 60 5.56 15.51 -5.23
N HIS A 61 5.66 14.31 -4.68
CA HIS A 61 6.42 13.96 -3.47
C HIS A 61 5.80 14.50 -2.16
N VAL A 62 4.69 13.88 -1.71
CA VAL A 62 4.05 14.23 -0.44
C VAL A 62 4.85 13.65 0.74
N GLY A 63 5.63 14.51 1.38
CA GLY A 63 6.52 14.17 2.51
C GLY A 63 6.15 14.89 3.83
N SER A 64 5.03 15.66 3.87
CA SER A 64 4.56 16.32 5.09
C SER A 64 3.07 16.11 5.30
N ILE A 65 2.61 16.23 6.55
CA ILE A 65 1.18 16.05 6.90
C ILE A 65 0.30 17.16 6.32
N GLU A 66 0.84 18.36 6.13
CA GLU A 66 0.14 19.50 5.52
C GLU A 66 -0.21 19.26 4.05
N GLY A 67 0.55 18.38 3.39
CA GLY A 67 0.31 17.95 2.01
C GLY A 67 -0.74 16.84 1.88
N VAL A 68 -1.28 16.33 2.99
CA VAL A 68 -2.25 15.22 2.96
C VAL A 68 -3.65 15.76 2.73
N GLY A 69 -4.21 15.46 1.56
CA GLY A 69 -5.62 15.66 1.23
C GLY A 69 -6.16 14.42 0.55
N PHE A 70 -7.28 13.86 1.03
CA PHE A 70 -7.88 12.69 0.36
C PHE A 70 -8.42 13.05 -1.02
N ILE A 71 -8.25 12.12 -1.95
CA ILE A 71 -9.04 12.10 -3.18
C ILE A 71 -10.49 11.81 -2.79
N GLU A 72 -11.41 12.55 -3.39
CA GLU A 72 -12.85 12.43 -3.10
C GLU A 72 -13.32 10.97 -3.23
N GLY A 73 -13.96 10.48 -2.19
CA GLY A 73 -14.49 9.11 -2.10
C GLY A 73 -13.46 8.02 -1.80
N ALA A 74 -12.16 8.33 -1.67
CA ALA A 74 -11.16 7.30 -1.36
C ALA A 74 -11.37 6.68 0.04
N PRO A 75 -11.64 7.44 1.12
CA PRO A 75 -11.95 6.86 2.42
C PRO A 75 -13.21 5.96 2.40
N GLU A 76 -14.25 6.37 1.67
CA GLU A 76 -15.50 5.62 1.54
C GLU A 76 -15.30 4.29 0.80
N ALA A 77 -14.46 4.29 -0.23
CA ALA A 77 -14.11 3.05 -0.94
C ALA A 77 -13.36 2.08 -0.03
N ILE A 78 -12.37 2.58 0.73
CA ILE A 78 -11.61 1.78 1.70
C ILE A 78 -12.54 1.23 2.78
N ALA A 79 -13.45 2.05 3.31
CA ALA A 79 -14.45 1.60 4.30
C ALA A 79 -15.32 0.45 3.76
N ARG A 80 -15.72 0.47 2.48
CA ARG A 80 -16.46 -0.63 1.85
C ARG A 80 -15.64 -1.92 1.77
N PHE A 81 -14.36 -1.86 1.44
CA PHE A 81 -13.47 -3.03 1.46
C PHE A 81 -13.32 -3.59 2.88
N ASN A 82 -13.13 -2.70 3.87
CA ASN A 82 -13.05 -3.10 5.28
C ASN A 82 -14.34 -3.77 5.77
N GLN A 83 -15.52 -3.23 5.40
CA GLN A 83 -16.83 -3.79 5.74
C GLN A 83 -17.04 -5.19 5.12
N ALA A 84 -16.49 -5.41 3.93
CA ALA A 84 -16.50 -6.72 3.28
C ALA A 84 -15.43 -7.68 3.87
N GLY A 85 -14.64 -7.26 4.86
CA GLY A 85 -13.60 -8.08 5.49
C GLY A 85 -12.37 -8.30 4.61
N ILE A 86 -12.20 -7.49 3.56
CA ILE A 86 -11.08 -7.59 2.61
C ILE A 86 -9.90 -6.79 3.15
N PRO A 87 -8.69 -7.40 3.30
CA PRO A 87 -7.49 -6.69 3.68
C PRO A 87 -7.09 -5.62 2.67
N VAL A 88 -6.67 -4.46 3.18
CA VAL A 88 -6.20 -3.34 2.36
C VAL A 88 -4.76 -3.00 2.74
N ALA A 89 -3.85 -3.07 1.77
CA ALA A 89 -2.46 -2.65 1.93
C ALA A 89 -2.12 -1.48 1.01
N VAL A 90 -1.28 -0.57 1.50
CA VAL A 90 -0.69 0.52 0.71
C VAL A 90 0.71 0.13 0.27
N LEU A 91 0.99 0.23 -1.02
CA LEU A 91 2.29 -0.03 -1.65
C LEU A 91 2.76 1.23 -2.40
N THR A 92 3.69 2.01 -1.85
CA THR A 92 4.03 3.31 -2.43
C THR A 92 5.52 3.50 -2.69
N ASN A 93 5.86 4.07 -3.85
CA ASN A 93 7.23 4.47 -4.20
C ASN A 93 7.54 5.87 -3.64
N GLN A 94 8.34 5.95 -2.58
CA GLN A 94 8.70 7.19 -1.92
C GLN A 94 10.11 7.68 -2.30
N ALA A 95 10.30 7.96 -3.59
CA ALA A 95 11.56 8.40 -4.15
C ALA A 95 12.05 9.75 -3.61
N GLY A 96 11.20 10.54 -2.96
CA GLY A 96 11.55 11.79 -2.29
C GLY A 96 12.64 11.60 -1.23
N VAL A 97 12.69 10.43 -0.57
CA VAL A 97 13.73 10.07 0.38
C VAL A 97 15.10 9.99 -0.31
N ALA A 98 15.20 9.21 -1.41
CA ALA A 98 16.44 9.13 -2.19
C ALA A 98 16.85 10.46 -2.81
N LYS A 99 15.89 11.33 -3.12
CA LYS A 99 16.11 12.68 -3.67
C LYS A 99 16.42 13.73 -2.60
N GLY A 100 16.43 13.37 -1.31
CA GLY A 100 16.72 14.28 -0.21
C GLY A 100 15.64 15.35 0.05
N LEU A 101 14.41 15.12 -0.40
CA LEU A 101 13.31 16.06 -0.23
C LEU A 101 12.66 15.94 1.16
N TYR A 102 12.70 14.77 1.75
CA TYR A 102 12.22 14.45 3.10
C TYR A 102 12.84 13.13 3.59
N GLY A 103 12.77 12.86 4.88
CA GLY A 103 13.35 11.67 5.49
C GLY A 103 12.37 10.50 5.63
N ILE A 104 12.88 9.36 6.10
CA ILE A 104 12.09 8.16 6.40
C ILE A 104 11.03 8.46 7.48
N ASP A 105 11.39 9.26 8.49
CA ASP A 105 10.49 9.61 9.57
C ASP A 105 9.33 10.50 9.10
N ASP A 106 9.55 11.31 8.05
CA ASP A 106 8.50 12.09 7.40
C ASP A 106 7.47 11.17 6.72
N VAL A 107 7.94 10.16 5.98
CA VAL A 107 7.06 9.14 5.38
C VAL A 107 6.22 8.44 6.44
N THR A 108 6.86 8.08 7.57
CA THR A 108 6.19 7.43 8.69
C THR A 108 5.12 8.34 9.30
N ARG A 109 5.41 9.63 9.53
CA ARG A 109 4.44 10.61 10.02
C ARG A 109 3.25 10.78 9.09
N VAL A 110 3.50 10.86 7.79
CA VAL A 110 2.43 10.94 6.77
C VAL A 110 1.53 9.71 6.81
N HIS A 111 2.10 8.50 6.93
CA HIS A 111 1.31 7.27 7.00
C HIS A 111 0.46 7.20 8.28
N HIS A 112 1.00 7.60 9.45
CA HIS A 112 0.23 7.70 10.69
C HIS A 112 -0.92 8.68 10.55
N HIS A 113 -0.66 9.87 10.01
CA HIS A 113 -1.68 10.88 9.82
C HIS A 113 -2.80 10.42 8.87
N ILE A 114 -2.46 9.75 7.75
CA ILE A 114 -3.44 9.12 6.86
C ILE A 114 -4.28 8.09 7.62
N ALA A 115 -3.66 7.24 8.44
CA ALA A 115 -4.37 6.23 9.22
C ALA A 115 -5.34 6.85 10.23
N GLU A 116 -4.95 7.91 10.94
CA GLU A 116 -5.80 8.66 11.86
C GLU A 116 -7.02 9.27 11.14
N LEU A 117 -6.79 9.97 10.03
CA LEU A 117 -7.83 10.59 9.24
C LEU A 117 -8.80 9.56 8.60
N LEU A 118 -8.32 8.37 8.24
CA LEU A 118 -9.17 7.26 7.77
C LEU A 118 -10.01 6.70 8.91
N ALA A 119 -9.43 6.52 10.10
CA ALA A 119 -10.16 6.02 11.28
C ALA A 119 -11.33 6.91 11.67
N GLU A 120 -11.18 8.25 11.60
CA GLU A 120 -12.26 9.22 11.80
C GLU A 120 -13.43 9.01 10.82
N ARG A 121 -13.17 8.40 9.66
CA ARG A 121 -14.16 8.11 8.60
C ARG A 121 -14.60 6.64 8.57
N GLY A 122 -14.26 5.87 9.62
CA GLY A 122 -14.62 4.45 9.73
C GLY A 122 -13.91 3.54 8.73
N ALA A 123 -12.75 3.98 8.21
CA ALA A 123 -11.89 3.23 7.30
C ALA A 123 -10.55 2.93 7.95
N HIS A 124 -9.84 1.89 7.46
CA HIS A 124 -8.47 1.60 7.91
C HIS A 124 -7.66 0.95 6.79
N ILE A 125 -6.34 1.07 6.92
CA ILE A 125 -5.35 0.33 6.14
C ILE A 125 -4.71 -0.71 7.06
N ASP A 126 -4.67 -1.97 6.64
CA ASP A 126 -4.08 -3.05 7.42
C ASP A 126 -2.55 -3.00 7.41
N LEU A 127 -1.96 -2.49 6.31
CA LEU A 127 -0.52 -2.48 6.12
C LEU A 127 -0.08 -1.33 5.22
N PHE A 128 0.93 -0.56 5.65
CA PHE A 128 1.63 0.40 4.80
C PHE A 128 3.03 -0.12 4.49
N LEU A 129 3.35 -0.21 3.20
CA LEU A 129 4.69 -0.53 2.68
C LEU A 129 5.16 0.60 1.77
N TYR A 130 6.43 0.97 1.87
CA TYR A 130 7.01 1.98 0.98
C TYR A 130 8.44 1.64 0.57
N CYS A 131 8.81 2.06 -0.63
CA CYS A 131 10.16 1.96 -1.13
C CYS A 131 10.83 3.33 -1.14
N PRO A 132 11.86 3.58 -0.30
CA PRO A 132 12.58 4.86 -0.27
C PRO A 132 13.65 4.97 -1.36
N TYR A 133 13.94 3.87 -2.08
CA TYR A 133 15.06 3.78 -3.01
C TYR A 133 14.74 4.32 -4.40
N HIS A 134 15.74 4.97 -5.00
CA HIS A 134 15.69 5.39 -6.40
C HIS A 134 17.10 5.39 -7.02
N PRO A 135 17.31 4.82 -8.24
CA PRO A 135 18.65 4.74 -8.83
C PRO A 135 19.26 6.11 -9.20
N ALA A 136 18.42 7.13 -9.40
CA ALA A 136 18.84 8.51 -9.63
C ALA A 136 18.62 9.39 -8.37
N GLY A 137 18.88 8.85 -7.18
CA GLY A 137 18.86 9.58 -5.93
C GLY A 137 20.11 10.47 -5.76
N VAL A 138 20.09 11.30 -4.71
CA VAL A 138 21.26 12.11 -4.27
C VAL A 138 21.70 11.73 -2.86
N VAL A 139 20.85 11.04 -2.10
CA VAL A 139 21.18 10.52 -0.77
C VAL A 139 21.78 9.13 -0.95
N GLU A 140 23.07 8.99 -0.71
CA GLU A 140 23.87 7.79 -0.99
C GLU A 140 23.22 6.51 -0.43
N ALA A 141 22.76 6.53 0.82
CA ALA A 141 22.12 5.38 1.49
C ALA A 141 20.86 4.87 0.78
N PHE A 142 20.20 5.70 -0.03
CA PHE A 142 18.94 5.36 -0.73
C PHE A 142 19.11 5.37 -2.26
N THR A 143 20.32 5.62 -2.77
CA THR A 143 20.59 5.68 -4.21
C THR A 143 20.97 4.32 -4.75
N ARG A 144 19.95 3.50 -5.05
CA ARG A 144 20.11 2.15 -5.62
C ARG A 144 18.83 1.65 -6.28
N THR A 145 18.94 0.57 -7.03
CA THR A 145 17.79 -0.26 -7.43
C THR A 145 17.31 -1.08 -6.23
N SER A 146 16.02 -1.39 -6.17
CA SER A 146 15.42 -2.23 -5.11
C SER A 146 14.33 -3.11 -5.70
N GLU A 147 14.20 -4.33 -5.19
CA GLU A 147 13.09 -5.23 -5.51
C GLU A 147 11.75 -4.72 -4.95
N ASP A 148 11.80 -3.82 -3.95
CA ASP A 148 10.60 -3.23 -3.36
C ASP A 148 10.04 -2.08 -4.20
N ARG A 149 10.84 -1.55 -5.16
CA ARG A 149 10.37 -0.44 -5.98
C ARG A 149 9.45 -0.92 -7.11
N LYS A 150 8.17 -0.53 -7.08
CA LYS A 150 7.24 -0.77 -8.21
C LYS A 150 7.88 -0.32 -9.53
N PRO A 151 7.79 -1.16 -10.60
CA PRO A 151 6.90 -2.32 -10.77
C PRO A 151 7.45 -3.65 -10.23
N ARG A 152 8.57 -3.68 -9.51
CA ARG A 152 9.10 -4.93 -8.94
C ARG A 152 8.23 -5.44 -7.80
N PRO A 153 8.16 -6.78 -7.58
CA PRO A 153 7.16 -7.41 -6.74
C PRO A 153 7.44 -7.39 -5.23
N GLY A 154 8.56 -6.83 -4.77
CA GLY A 154 9.01 -6.96 -3.38
C GLY A 154 7.97 -6.53 -2.35
N MET A 155 7.38 -5.33 -2.49
CA MET A 155 6.33 -4.87 -1.57
C MET A 155 5.07 -5.75 -1.63
N ALA A 156 4.63 -6.19 -2.82
CA ALA A 156 3.46 -7.05 -2.93
C ALA A 156 3.69 -8.42 -2.26
N LYS A 157 4.86 -9.02 -2.42
CA LYS A 157 5.24 -10.26 -1.74
C LYS A 157 5.34 -10.08 -0.22
N ALA A 158 5.81 -8.92 0.24
CA ALA A 158 5.82 -8.60 1.67
C ALA A 158 4.39 -8.47 2.23
N ALA A 159 3.46 -7.84 1.48
CA ALA A 159 2.05 -7.78 1.83
C ALA A 159 1.38 -9.15 1.85
N GLU A 160 1.67 -10.01 0.84
CA GLU A 160 1.23 -11.41 0.77
C GLU A 160 1.60 -12.16 2.05
N ALA A 161 2.87 -12.10 2.44
CA ALA A 161 3.36 -12.80 3.63
C ALA A 161 2.76 -12.24 4.93
N ALA A 162 2.63 -10.92 5.05
CA ALA A 162 2.17 -10.26 6.27
C ALA A 162 0.66 -10.41 6.52
N LEU A 163 -0.15 -10.41 5.45
CA LEU A 163 -1.61 -10.44 5.52
C LEU A 163 -2.22 -11.77 5.06
N ASN A 164 -1.38 -12.78 4.75
CA ASN A 164 -1.78 -14.08 4.20
C ASN A 164 -2.69 -13.92 2.97
N LEU A 165 -2.20 -13.16 1.96
CA LEU A 165 -2.95 -12.88 0.75
C LEU A 165 -2.73 -13.97 -0.31
N ASP A 166 -3.74 -14.14 -1.18
CA ASP A 166 -3.62 -14.75 -2.50
C ASP A 166 -3.49 -13.62 -3.53
N LEU A 167 -2.27 -13.34 -3.99
CA LEU A 167 -2.04 -12.27 -4.95
C LEU A 167 -2.77 -12.52 -6.28
N SER A 168 -2.96 -13.77 -6.68
CA SER A 168 -3.65 -14.11 -7.93
C SER A 168 -5.15 -13.83 -7.89
N ALA A 169 -5.73 -13.78 -6.68
CA ALA A 169 -7.12 -13.39 -6.43
C ALA A 169 -7.26 -11.93 -5.99
N SER A 170 -6.14 -11.20 -5.88
CA SER A 170 -6.08 -9.83 -5.36
C SER A 170 -6.14 -8.77 -6.46
N TRP A 171 -6.31 -7.53 -6.03
CA TRP A 171 -6.37 -6.36 -6.92
C TRP A 171 -5.28 -5.36 -6.57
N VAL A 172 -4.57 -4.86 -7.60
CA VAL A 172 -3.70 -3.69 -7.50
C VAL A 172 -4.43 -2.51 -8.14
N VAL A 173 -4.50 -1.40 -7.42
CA VAL A 173 -5.17 -0.18 -7.86
C VAL A 173 -4.19 0.99 -7.74
N GLY A 174 -3.99 1.72 -8.83
CA GLY A 174 -3.10 2.87 -8.85
C GLY A 174 -3.31 3.76 -10.08
N ASP A 175 -2.65 4.91 -10.08
CA ASP A 175 -2.76 5.92 -11.14
C ASP A 175 -1.53 5.93 -12.09
N ARG A 176 -0.57 5.01 -11.85
CA ARG A 176 0.68 4.94 -12.61
C ARG A 176 0.82 3.62 -13.39
N PRO A 177 1.52 3.64 -14.53
CA PRO A 177 1.85 2.42 -15.28
C PRO A 177 2.61 1.39 -14.45
N GLU A 178 3.40 1.82 -13.45
CA GLU A 178 4.15 0.96 -12.55
C GLU A 178 3.25 0.10 -11.66
N ASP A 179 2.07 0.60 -11.29
CA ASP A 179 1.09 -0.16 -10.49
C ASP A 179 0.51 -1.29 -11.32
N ILE A 180 0.18 -1.00 -12.56
CA ILE A 180 -0.34 -1.98 -13.50
C ILE A 180 0.70 -3.06 -13.81
N SER A 181 1.96 -2.65 -14.02
CA SER A 181 3.06 -3.58 -14.25
C SER A 181 3.39 -4.42 -13.00
N LEU A 182 3.18 -3.88 -11.78
CA LEU A 182 3.26 -4.65 -10.54
C LEU A 182 2.18 -5.73 -10.50
N ALA A 183 0.92 -5.37 -10.82
CA ALA A 183 -0.18 -6.34 -10.85
C ALA A 183 0.15 -7.52 -11.78
N GLU A 184 0.64 -7.24 -12.99
CA GLU A 184 1.06 -8.26 -13.94
C GLU A 184 2.19 -9.14 -13.40
N ALA A 185 3.19 -8.52 -12.74
CA ALA A 185 4.35 -9.24 -12.20
C ALA A 185 3.97 -10.22 -11.09
N VAL A 186 2.84 -10.01 -10.41
CA VAL A 186 2.36 -10.87 -9.31
C VAL A 186 1.10 -11.68 -9.67
N GLY A 187 0.59 -11.54 -10.90
CA GLY A 187 -0.61 -12.25 -11.37
C GLY A 187 -1.92 -11.71 -10.79
N ALA A 188 -1.90 -10.50 -10.21
CA ALA A 188 -3.08 -9.85 -9.67
C ALA A 188 -3.91 -9.16 -10.76
N SER A 189 -5.19 -8.92 -10.47
CA SER A 189 -6.04 -8.04 -11.30
C SER A 189 -5.61 -6.58 -11.13
N ALA A 190 -5.78 -5.76 -12.18
CA ALA A 190 -5.32 -4.38 -12.19
C ALA A 190 -6.44 -3.38 -12.48
N ILE A 191 -6.47 -2.28 -11.72
CA ILE A 191 -7.27 -1.10 -12.03
C ILE A 191 -6.36 0.12 -12.12
N TYR A 192 -6.48 0.80 -13.26
CA TYR A 192 -5.88 2.11 -13.47
C TYR A 192 -6.87 3.20 -13.07
N LEU A 193 -6.44 4.13 -12.21
CA LEU A 193 -7.23 5.31 -11.85
C LEU A 193 -6.81 6.51 -12.69
N GLY A 194 -7.78 7.04 -13.45
CA GLY A 194 -7.56 8.21 -14.28
C GLY A 194 -8.69 8.40 -15.29
N THR A 195 -8.78 9.63 -15.81
CA THR A 195 -9.77 10.01 -16.83
C THR A 195 -9.27 9.79 -18.26
N GLY A 196 -8.02 9.35 -18.44
CA GLY A 196 -7.40 9.10 -19.74
C GLY A 196 -7.65 7.69 -20.27
N ASP A 197 -7.50 7.53 -21.57
CA ASP A 197 -7.54 6.22 -22.26
C ASP A 197 -6.28 5.39 -21.94
N PHE A 198 -6.20 4.83 -20.75
CA PHE A 198 -5.19 3.82 -20.46
C PHE A 198 -5.60 2.49 -21.05
N LYS A 199 -5.08 2.19 -22.25
CA LYS A 199 -5.43 0.99 -23.00
C LYS A 199 -4.37 -0.09 -22.80
N ARG A 200 -4.67 -1.04 -21.92
CA ARG A 200 -3.86 -2.26 -21.73
C ARG A 200 -4.80 -3.46 -21.59
N PRO A 201 -4.62 -4.54 -22.37
CA PRO A 201 -5.49 -5.71 -22.25
C PRO A 201 -5.56 -6.24 -20.82
N GLY A 202 -6.76 -6.57 -20.34
CA GLY A 202 -6.96 -7.09 -18.98
C GLY A 202 -6.90 -6.05 -17.86
N VAL A 203 -6.78 -4.76 -18.19
CA VAL A 203 -6.80 -3.65 -17.23
C VAL A 203 -8.09 -2.87 -17.35
N TRP A 204 -8.75 -2.59 -16.24
CA TRP A 204 -9.93 -1.74 -16.17
C TRP A 204 -9.52 -0.32 -15.74
N SER A 205 -10.21 0.69 -16.29
CA SER A 205 -9.96 2.09 -15.93
C SER A 205 -11.19 2.70 -15.27
N TYR A 206 -10.95 3.45 -14.19
CA TYR A 206 -11.99 4.17 -13.45
C TYR A 206 -11.49 5.57 -13.08
N PRO A 207 -12.42 6.56 -12.97
CA PRO A 207 -12.03 7.92 -12.63
C PRO A 207 -11.59 8.07 -11.16
N SER A 208 -11.98 7.15 -10.26
CA SER A 208 -11.63 7.18 -8.85
C SER A 208 -11.73 5.80 -8.21
N LEU A 209 -11.14 5.65 -7.02
CA LEU A 209 -11.23 4.42 -6.22
C LEU A 209 -12.69 4.11 -5.83
N LEU A 210 -13.48 5.16 -5.52
CA LEU A 210 -14.91 4.99 -5.19
C LEU A 210 -15.71 4.42 -6.36
N ALA A 211 -15.41 4.88 -7.59
CA ALA A 211 -16.08 4.37 -8.79
C ALA A 211 -15.66 2.92 -9.11
N ALA A 212 -14.43 2.53 -8.77
CA ALA A 212 -13.93 1.18 -8.98
C ALA A 212 -14.41 0.17 -7.93
N ALA A 213 -14.70 0.61 -6.70
CA ALA A 213 -14.97 -0.26 -5.56
C ALA A 213 -16.13 -1.25 -5.80
N PRO A 214 -17.30 -0.89 -6.37
CA PRO A 214 -18.36 -1.87 -6.64
C PRO A 214 -17.92 -2.98 -7.60
N PHE A 215 -17.19 -2.62 -8.66
CA PHE A 215 -16.68 -3.58 -9.64
C PHE A 215 -15.70 -4.58 -9.02
N ILE A 216 -14.83 -4.12 -8.13
CA ILE A 216 -13.88 -4.97 -7.39
C ILE A 216 -14.66 -5.92 -6.47
N LEU A 217 -15.60 -5.38 -5.66
CA LEU A 217 -16.37 -6.13 -4.69
C LEU A 217 -17.22 -7.25 -5.32
N GLU A 218 -17.76 -7.02 -6.52
CA GLU A 218 -18.50 -8.04 -7.26
C GLU A 218 -17.63 -9.21 -7.74
N ARG A 219 -16.32 -8.98 -7.91
CA ARG A 219 -15.38 -9.95 -8.49
C ARG A 219 -14.45 -10.60 -7.50
N ILE A 220 -14.32 -10.04 -6.32
CA ILE A 220 -13.61 -10.70 -5.21
C ILE A 220 -14.48 -11.84 -4.71
N ALA A 221 -14.04 -13.07 -4.98
CA ALA A 221 -14.63 -14.25 -4.34
C ALA A 221 -14.18 -14.28 -2.86
N ILE A 222 -15.10 -14.07 -1.95
CA ILE A 222 -14.88 -14.17 -0.50
C ILE A 222 -15.14 -15.60 -0.04
#